data_34193bc1ac29282141273b30b91a7030
#
_entry.id   34193bc1ac29282141273b30b91a7030
#
_cell.length_a   1.000
_cell.length_b   1.000
_cell.length_c   1.000
_cell.angle_alpha   90.00
_cell.angle_beta   90.00
_cell.angle_gamma   90.00
#
_symmetry.space_group_name_H-M   'P 1'
#
loop_
_entity.id
_entity.type
_entity.pdbx_description
1 polymer ?
#
loop_
_entity_poly.entity_id
_entity_poly.type
_entity_poly.pdbx_seq_one_letter_code
_entity_poly.pdbx_strand_id
1 'polypeptide(L)'
;MAGEYSYLWGWVGAGGGLLALLWAARALLLYGLVPQATLEGPQPADLGLTAQSVRLPVTGGVSLFAWYLPAGTATKPAPAIVLLHGWGGNASTLLPAAQALQRAGYAVLLPESRNHGRSDRDSHSSLPRFAEDLDSALNWLVAQPGVDAGRLCALGHSVGAAAVLLSASRRHDLHAVVSVSAFAHPEQVMRRWLAARHVPYWPLGWVVNRYVEHVIGARFSDIAPMTTLPRIPCPVLLLHGRQDDMVPVSDARQLWQHRAHARVTLLECDGSHEGFDD
;
A
#
# COMPACT_ATOMS: atom_id res chain seq x y z
N MET A 1 30.50 48.77 24.85
CA MET A 1 30.70 47.87 23.69
C MET A 1 30.57 46.35 24.03
N ALA A 2 30.62 45.92 25.29
CA ALA A 2 30.48 44.49 25.62
C ALA A 2 29.02 43.95 25.65
N GLY A 3 28.03 44.85 25.72
CA GLY A 3 26.61 44.40 25.82
C GLY A 3 25.95 44.03 24.50
N GLU A 4 26.39 44.51 23.37
CA GLU A 4 25.75 44.22 22.07
C GLU A 4 26.08 42.83 21.52
N TYR A 5 27.27 42.31 21.85
CA TYR A 5 27.67 40.97 21.40
C TYR A 5 26.95 39.84 22.16
N SER A 6 26.51 40.08 23.40
CA SER A 6 25.77 39.06 24.17
C SER A 6 24.39 38.76 23.60
N TYR A 7 23.69 39.73 23.03
CA TYR A 7 22.41 39.54 22.38
C TYR A 7 22.55 38.80 21.05
N LEU A 8 23.59 39.08 20.27
CA LEU A 8 23.87 38.37 19.02
C LEU A 8 24.10 36.88 19.22
N TRP A 9 24.90 36.50 20.23
CA TRP A 9 25.12 35.09 20.58
C TRP A 9 23.85 34.39 21.10
N GLY A 10 22.97 35.10 21.80
CA GLY A 10 21.66 34.61 22.22
C GLY A 10 20.77 34.26 21.04
N TRP A 11 20.68 35.12 20.03
CA TRP A 11 19.88 34.88 18.82
C TRP A 11 20.46 33.77 17.93
N VAL A 12 21.79 33.67 17.82
CA VAL A 12 22.47 32.59 17.08
C VAL A 12 22.22 31.22 17.77
N GLY A 13 22.28 31.20 19.11
CA GLY A 13 21.99 29.99 19.89
C GLY A 13 20.53 29.56 19.80
N ALA A 14 19.59 30.51 19.88
CA ALA A 14 18.17 30.25 19.73
C ALA A 14 17.81 29.75 18.31
N GLY A 15 18.40 30.40 17.28
CA GLY A 15 18.22 30.00 15.88
C GLY A 15 18.78 28.58 15.61
N GLY A 16 19.97 28.28 16.14
CA GLY A 16 20.57 26.96 16.03
C GLY A 16 19.75 25.88 16.72
N GLY A 17 19.22 26.16 17.91
CA GLY A 17 18.34 25.26 18.65
C GLY A 17 17.04 24.96 17.91
N LEU A 18 16.41 25.98 17.32
CA LEU A 18 15.19 25.80 16.53
C LEU A 18 15.44 24.95 15.27
N LEU A 19 16.53 25.20 14.55
CA LEU A 19 16.90 24.40 13.37
C LEU A 19 17.17 22.93 13.73
N ALA A 20 17.83 22.66 14.85
CA ALA A 20 18.06 21.31 15.34
C ALA A 20 16.75 20.61 15.70
N LEU A 21 15.80 21.29 16.34
CA LEU A 21 14.48 20.76 16.66
C LEU A 21 13.67 20.47 15.39
N LEU A 22 13.68 21.35 14.41
CA LEU A 22 12.99 21.13 13.12
C LEU A 22 13.61 19.96 12.36
N TRP A 23 14.93 19.82 12.38
CA TRP A 23 15.63 18.70 11.79
C TRP A 23 15.29 17.37 12.48
N ALA A 24 15.28 17.35 13.81
CA ALA A 24 14.90 16.18 14.60
C ALA A 24 13.44 15.79 14.37
N ALA A 25 12.53 16.75 14.35
CA ALA A 25 11.10 16.50 14.03
C ALA A 25 10.95 15.91 12.62
N ARG A 26 11.66 16.47 11.63
CA ARG A 26 11.69 15.94 10.26
C ARG A 26 12.23 14.51 10.23
N ALA A 27 13.34 14.24 10.90
CA ALA A 27 13.93 12.90 10.95
C ALA A 27 12.98 11.88 11.58
N LEU A 28 12.29 12.26 12.66
CA LEU A 28 11.30 11.41 13.33
C LEU A 28 10.09 11.11 12.43
N LEU A 29 9.59 12.10 11.70
CA LEU A 29 8.49 11.92 10.77
C LEU A 29 8.89 11.01 9.60
N LEU A 30 10.07 11.21 9.02
CA LEU A 30 10.58 10.34 7.95
C LEU A 30 10.81 8.90 8.44
N TYR A 31 11.33 8.75 9.66
CA TYR A 31 11.46 7.44 10.29
C TYR A 31 10.11 6.72 10.42
N GLY A 32 9.06 7.44 10.78
CA GLY A 32 7.69 6.91 10.84
C GLY A 32 7.09 6.50 9.48
N LEU A 33 7.66 7.00 8.37
CA LEU A 33 7.26 6.63 7.01
C LEU A 33 8.07 5.45 6.44
N VAL A 34 8.97 4.86 7.22
CA VAL A 34 9.69 3.63 6.85
C VAL A 34 9.21 2.51 7.77
N PRO A 35 8.48 1.52 7.26
CA PRO A 35 8.03 0.40 8.08
C PRO A 35 9.19 -0.45 8.57
N GLN A 36 9.00 -1.12 9.71
CA GLN A 36 9.90 -2.18 10.10
C GLN A 36 9.69 -3.37 9.16
N ALA A 37 10.70 -3.72 8.37
CA ALA A 37 10.62 -4.85 7.47
C ALA A 37 10.59 -6.14 8.28
N THR A 38 9.58 -6.98 8.08
CA THR A 38 9.54 -8.35 8.58
C THR A 38 9.94 -9.32 7.47
N LEU A 39 10.70 -10.35 7.84
CA LEU A 39 11.01 -11.49 6.99
C LEU A 39 10.26 -12.75 7.45
N GLU A 40 9.48 -12.62 8.51
CA GLU A 40 8.72 -13.72 9.10
C GLU A 40 7.52 -14.10 8.22
N GLY A 41 7.16 -15.37 8.32
CA GLY A 41 6.00 -15.95 7.65
C GLY A 41 6.36 -17.19 6.82
N PRO A 42 5.33 -17.92 6.38
CA PRO A 42 5.51 -19.14 5.58
C PRO A 42 6.20 -18.85 4.26
N GLN A 43 6.96 -19.83 3.79
CA GLN A 43 7.53 -19.84 2.45
C GLN A 43 6.60 -20.58 1.49
N PRO A 44 6.67 -20.32 0.17
CA PRO A 44 5.84 -21.05 -0.80
C PRO A 44 5.95 -22.57 -0.68
N ALA A 45 7.13 -23.09 -0.38
CA ALA A 45 7.36 -24.53 -0.22
C ALA A 45 6.58 -25.13 0.98
N ASP A 46 6.34 -24.37 2.04
CA ASP A 46 5.59 -24.82 3.22
C ASP A 46 4.10 -25.09 2.88
N LEU A 47 3.61 -24.45 1.82
CA LEU A 47 2.26 -24.66 1.28
C LEU A 47 2.24 -25.59 0.05
N GLY A 48 3.37 -26.22 -0.28
CA GLY A 48 3.51 -27.05 -1.47
C GLY A 48 3.48 -26.29 -2.80
N LEU A 49 3.80 -24.98 -2.77
CA LEU A 49 3.82 -24.13 -3.95
C LEU A 49 5.21 -24.08 -4.57
N THR A 50 5.28 -24.19 -5.90
CA THR A 50 6.50 -23.92 -6.65
C THR A 50 6.53 -22.46 -7.05
N ALA A 51 7.42 -21.70 -6.47
CA ALA A 51 7.60 -20.28 -6.75
C ALA A 51 9.01 -19.97 -7.25
N GLN A 52 9.10 -19.01 -8.15
CA GLN A 52 10.36 -18.42 -8.59
C GLN A 52 10.58 -17.10 -7.84
N SER A 53 11.75 -16.96 -7.21
CA SER A 53 12.15 -15.66 -6.65
C SER A 53 12.66 -14.77 -7.77
N VAL A 54 12.06 -13.59 -7.93
CA VAL A 54 12.40 -12.64 -8.98
C VAL A 54 12.73 -11.27 -8.41
N ARG A 55 13.44 -10.47 -9.17
CA ARG A 55 13.73 -9.07 -8.87
C ARG A 55 13.10 -8.17 -9.93
N LEU A 56 12.34 -7.18 -9.48
CA LEU A 56 11.62 -6.25 -10.34
C LEU A 56 12.27 -4.87 -10.23
N PRO A 57 12.89 -4.36 -11.30
CA PRO A 57 13.39 -2.99 -11.28
C PRO A 57 12.23 -2.00 -11.25
N VAL A 58 12.31 -1.00 -10.37
CA VAL A 58 11.35 0.09 -10.28
C VAL A 58 12.05 1.44 -10.39
N THR A 59 11.28 2.51 -10.49
CA THR A 59 11.80 3.87 -10.56
C THR A 59 12.69 4.21 -9.36
N GLY A 60 13.74 5.00 -9.59
CA GLY A 60 14.68 5.41 -8.53
C GLY A 60 15.81 4.41 -8.26
N GLY A 61 16.01 3.40 -9.12
CA GLY A 61 17.09 2.42 -8.97
C GLY A 61 16.85 1.37 -7.89
N VAL A 62 15.63 1.29 -7.38
CA VAL A 62 15.17 0.32 -6.37
C VAL A 62 14.79 -0.98 -7.07
N SER A 63 15.08 -2.13 -6.46
CA SER A 63 14.69 -3.46 -6.94
C SER A 63 13.76 -4.11 -5.91
N LEU A 64 12.56 -4.49 -6.34
CA LEU A 64 11.62 -5.22 -5.49
C LEU A 64 11.92 -6.71 -5.56
N PHE A 65 11.78 -7.38 -4.43
CA PHE A 65 11.68 -8.82 -4.38
C PHE A 65 10.23 -9.25 -4.67
N ALA A 66 10.06 -10.36 -5.39
CA ALA A 66 8.74 -10.98 -5.56
C ALA A 66 8.84 -12.50 -5.67
N TRP A 67 7.77 -13.18 -5.27
CA TRP A 67 7.53 -14.57 -5.68
C TRP A 67 6.61 -14.61 -6.88
N TYR A 68 7.06 -15.29 -7.92
CA TYR A 68 6.25 -15.60 -9.08
C TYR A 68 5.84 -17.07 -9.07
N LEU A 69 4.55 -17.32 -9.07
CA LEU A 69 3.95 -18.62 -9.19
C LEU A 69 3.35 -18.75 -10.60
N PRO A 70 4.03 -19.42 -11.54
CA PRO A 70 3.48 -19.59 -12.87
C PRO A 70 2.16 -20.40 -12.80
N ALA A 71 1.23 -20.09 -13.70
CA ALA A 71 0.10 -20.97 -13.92
C ALA A 71 0.61 -22.34 -14.36
N GLY A 72 -0.05 -23.39 -13.92
CA GLY A 72 0.33 -24.75 -14.32
C GLY A 72 0.41 -24.92 -15.85
N THR A 73 0.70 -26.12 -16.34
CA THR A 73 0.91 -26.45 -17.76
C THR A 73 -0.36 -26.29 -18.61
N ALA A 74 -0.95 -25.10 -18.61
CA ALA A 74 -2.11 -24.81 -19.44
C ALA A 74 -1.69 -24.67 -20.92
N THR A 75 -2.47 -25.25 -21.81
CA THR A 75 -2.29 -25.12 -23.28
C THR A 75 -2.69 -23.75 -23.83
N LYS A 76 -3.28 -22.89 -23.00
CA LYS A 76 -3.73 -21.52 -23.34
C LYS A 76 -3.13 -20.52 -22.37
N PRO A 77 -2.93 -19.25 -22.78
CA PRO A 77 -2.51 -18.20 -21.88
C PRO A 77 -3.43 -18.08 -20.65
N ALA A 78 -2.83 -17.99 -19.47
CA ALA A 78 -3.53 -18.00 -18.19
C ALA A 78 -3.89 -16.58 -17.74
N PRO A 79 -5.00 -16.36 -17.02
CA PRO A 79 -5.22 -15.12 -16.31
C PRO A 79 -4.10 -14.89 -15.30
N ALA A 80 -3.82 -13.64 -14.99
CA ALA A 80 -2.73 -13.30 -14.09
C ALA A 80 -3.17 -12.27 -13.04
N ILE A 81 -2.58 -12.36 -11.85
CA ILE A 81 -2.92 -11.48 -10.75
C ILE A 81 -1.68 -11.11 -9.92
N VAL A 82 -1.59 -9.84 -9.55
CA VAL A 82 -0.64 -9.35 -8.54
C VAL A 82 -1.34 -9.28 -7.20
N LEU A 83 -0.71 -9.81 -6.15
CA LEU A 83 -1.18 -9.74 -4.76
C LEU A 83 -0.26 -8.83 -3.96
N LEU A 84 -0.77 -7.69 -3.48
CA LEU A 84 0.00 -6.65 -2.80
C LEU A 84 -0.35 -6.59 -1.31
N HIS A 85 0.64 -6.81 -0.45
CA HIS A 85 0.53 -6.81 1.01
C HIS A 85 0.26 -5.41 1.59
N GLY A 86 -0.07 -5.36 2.90
CA GLY A 86 -0.26 -4.14 3.69
C GLY A 86 1.04 -3.54 4.24
N TRP A 87 0.91 -2.45 5.00
CA TRP A 87 2.03 -1.77 5.67
C TRP A 87 2.71 -2.69 6.70
N GLY A 88 4.03 -2.79 6.64
CA GLY A 88 4.82 -3.65 7.50
C GLY A 88 4.76 -5.15 7.14
N GLY A 89 3.88 -5.55 6.22
CA GLY A 89 3.76 -6.93 5.74
C GLY A 89 4.85 -7.31 4.72
N ASN A 90 4.71 -8.51 4.19
CA ASN A 90 5.54 -9.06 3.12
C ASN A 90 4.73 -10.03 2.24
N ALA A 91 5.37 -10.65 1.27
CA ALA A 91 4.71 -11.60 0.35
C ALA A 91 4.06 -12.80 1.04
N SER A 92 4.56 -13.21 2.22
CA SER A 92 4.04 -14.38 2.97
C SER A 92 2.59 -14.18 3.43
N THR A 93 2.21 -12.93 3.71
CA THR A 93 0.86 -12.57 4.20
C THR A 93 -0.25 -13.06 3.26
N LEU A 94 0.00 -13.03 1.94
CA LEU A 94 -1.01 -13.36 0.93
C LEU A 94 -0.79 -14.73 0.26
N LEU A 95 0.12 -15.56 0.80
CA LEU A 95 0.36 -16.91 0.27
C LEU A 95 -0.87 -17.82 0.29
N PRO A 96 -1.74 -17.82 1.31
CA PRO A 96 -2.96 -18.63 1.27
C PRO A 96 -3.87 -18.25 0.08
N ALA A 97 -4.06 -16.95 -0.17
CA ALA A 97 -4.80 -16.46 -1.33
C ALA A 97 -4.11 -16.82 -2.65
N ALA A 98 -2.77 -16.73 -2.71
CA ALA A 98 -1.99 -17.13 -3.87
C ALA A 98 -2.15 -18.60 -4.19
N GLN A 99 -2.19 -19.48 -3.18
CA GLN A 99 -2.41 -20.92 -3.35
C GLN A 99 -3.78 -21.20 -3.99
N ALA A 100 -4.83 -20.54 -3.48
CA ALA A 100 -6.19 -20.71 -4.02
C ALA A 100 -6.28 -20.24 -5.48
N LEU A 101 -5.68 -19.08 -5.79
CA LEU A 101 -5.67 -18.51 -7.14
C LEU A 101 -4.85 -19.34 -8.12
N GLN A 102 -3.67 -19.85 -7.71
CA GLN A 102 -2.88 -20.74 -8.56
C GLN A 102 -3.63 -22.04 -8.87
N ARG A 103 -4.31 -22.63 -7.87
CA ARG A 103 -5.19 -23.80 -8.09
C ARG A 103 -6.35 -23.51 -9.05
N ALA A 104 -6.83 -22.25 -9.05
CA ALA A 104 -7.84 -21.77 -10.00
C ALA A 104 -7.27 -21.45 -11.40
N GLY A 105 -5.97 -21.68 -11.62
CA GLY A 105 -5.32 -21.52 -12.92
C GLY A 105 -4.74 -20.15 -13.20
N TYR A 106 -4.60 -19.28 -12.20
CA TYR A 106 -3.95 -17.97 -12.36
C TYR A 106 -2.42 -18.09 -12.27
N ALA A 107 -1.72 -17.30 -13.06
CA ALA A 107 -0.34 -16.92 -12.76
C ALA A 107 -0.37 -15.85 -11.66
N VAL A 108 0.39 -16.03 -10.58
CA VAL A 108 0.33 -15.15 -9.40
C VAL A 108 1.70 -14.53 -9.15
N LEU A 109 1.73 -13.22 -8.89
CA LEU A 109 2.92 -12.49 -8.48
C LEU A 109 2.67 -11.82 -7.12
N LEU A 110 3.58 -12.06 -6.17
CA LEU A 110 3.53 -11.48 -4.82
C LEU A 110 4.76 -10.58 -4.63
N PRO A 111 4.72 -9.31 -5.03
CA PRO A 111 5.81 -8.39 -4.78
C PRO A 111 5.84 -7.96 -3.30
N GLU A 112 7.04 -7.72 -2.79
CA GLU A 112 7.27 -6.96 -1.58
C GLU A 112 7.55 -5.51 -1.97
N SER A 113 6.75 -4.56 -1.49
CA SER A 113 6.95 -3.14 -1.80
C SER A 113 8.29 -2.63 -1.25
N ARG A 114 8.80 -1.53 -1.80
CA ARG A 114 10.03 -0.89 -1.30
C ARG A 114 9.99 -0.70 0.23
N ASN A 115 11.11 -0.86 0.91
CA ASN A 115 11.26 -0.85 2.37
C ASN A 115 10.60 -2.03 3.10
N HIS A 116 10.01 -3.00 2.40
CA HIS A 116 9.36 -4.17 3.00
C HIS A 116 10.12 -5.45 2.64
N GLY A 117 10.06 -6.44 3.54
CA GLY A 117 10.61 -7.76 3.32
C GLY A 117 12.04 -7.73 2.78
N ARG A 118 12.25 -8.39 1.66
CA ARG A 118 13.54 -8.55 0.92
C ARG A 118 13.77 -7.52 -0.17
N SER A 119 12.83 -6.57 -0.36
CA SER A 119 12.98 -5.47 -1.31
C SER A 119 13.99 -4.44 -0.83
N ASP A 120 14.54 -3.69 -1.79
CA ASP A 120 15.52 -2.66 -1.48
C ASP A 120 14.91 -1.52 -0.66
N ARG A 121 15.76 -0.81 0.06
CA ARG A 121 15.41 0.36 0.85
C ARG A 121 15.32 1.61 -0.02
N ASP A 122 14.38 2.47 0.33
CA ASP A 122 14.19 3.81 -0.22
C ASP A 122 13.96 4.80 0.92
N SER A 123 13.93 6.07 0.62
CA SER A 123 13.81 7.16 1.60
C SER A 123 12.55 7.09 2.46
N HIS A 124 11.43 6.59 1.92
CA HIS A 124 10.16 6.41 2.63
C HIS A 124 9.23 5.49 1.83
N SER A 125 8.21 4.97 2.50
CA SER A 125 7.07 4.32 1.89
C SER A 125 5.85 5.24 1.91
N SER A 126 4.97 5.11 0.93
CA SER A 126 3.74 5.89 0.83
C SER A 126 2.74 5.21 -0.09
N LEU A 127 1.47 5.59 -0.01
CA LEU A 127 0.45 5.07 -0.92
C LEU A 127 0.80 5.27 -2.42
N PRO A 128 1.29 6.45 -2.89
CA PRO A 128 1.75 6.58 -4.26
C PRO A 128 2.88 5.61 -4.63
N ARG A 129 3.86 5.38 -3.74
CA ARG A 129 4.96 4.45 -3.98
C ARG A 129 4.53 3.00 -4.01
N PHE A 130 3.58 2.60 -3.16
CA PHE A 130 2.95 1.28 -3.26
C PHE A 130 2.25 1.09 -4.61
N ALA A 131 1.58 2.13 -5.13
CA ALA A 131 0.96 2.07 -6.45
C ALA A 131 1.98 1.99 -7.59
N GLU A 132 3.10 2.72 -7.51
CA GLU A 132 4.21 2.63 -8.46
C GLU A 132 4.87 1.23 -8.48
N ASP A 133 5.06 0.64 -7.29
CA ASP A 133 5.60 -0.71 -7.13
C ASP A 133 4.65 -1.74 -7.74
N LEU A 134 3.34 -1.58 -7.50
CA LEU A 134 2.29 -2.40 -8.12
C LEU A 134 2.30 -2.27 -9.65
N ASP A 135 2.39 -1.05 -10.18
CA ASP A 135 2.41 -0.81 -11.63
C ASP A 135 3.60 -1.51 -12.29
N SER A 136 4.77 -1.46 -11.64
CA SER A 136 5.97 -2.18 -12.10
C SER A 136 5.78 -3.71 -12.05
N ALA A 137 5.15 -4.21 -11.00
CA ALA A 137 4.83 -5.63 -10.86
C ALA A 137 3.83 -6.12 -11.92
N LEU A 138 2.80 -5.33 -12.20
CA LEU A 138 1.81 -5.61 -13.25
C LEU A 138 2.46 -5.63 -14.65
N ASN A 139 3.31 -4.64 -14.93
CA ASN A 139 4.04 -4.56 -16.20
C ASN A 139 5.00 -5.75 -16.38
N TRP A 140 5.66 -6.18 -15.31
CA TRP A 140 6.51 -7.36 -15.36
C TRP A 140 5.68 -8.64 -15.57
N LEU A 141 4.57 -8.78 -14.86
CA LEU A 141 3.74 -9.99 -14.92
C LEU A 141 3.10 -10.18 -16.29
N VAL A 142 2.59 -9.12 -16.89
CA VAL A 142 1.95 -9.20 -18.23
C VAL A 142 2.96 -9.59 -19.33
N ALA A 143 4.23 -9.32 -19.13
CA ALA A 143 5.30 -9.69 -20.06
C ALA A 143 5.77 -11.17 -19.94
N GLN A 144 5.23 -11.92 -18.95
CA GLN A 144 5.68 -13.30 -18.77
C GLN A 144 5.06 -14.24 -19.83
N PRO A 145 5.84 -15.21 -20.33
CA PRO A 145 5.31 -16.22 -21.23
C PRO A 145 4.12 -16.96 -20.63
N GLY A 146 3.07 -17.16 -21.42
CA GLY A 146 1.89 -17.87 -21.00
C GLY A 146 0.86 -17.06 -20.18
N VAL A 147 1.11 -15.76 -19.98
CA VAL A 147 0.13 -14.84 -19.37
C VAL A 147 -0.77 -14.23 -20.43
N ASP A 148 -2.07 -14.16 -20.14
CA ASP A 148 -3.07 -13.47 -20.96
C ASP A 148 -3.17 -12.00 -20.52
N ALA A 149 -2.65 -11.10 -21.34
CA ALA A 149 -2.66 -9.67 -21.09
C ALA A 149 -4.09 -9.07 -20.99
N GLY A 150 -5.09 -9.70 -21.59
CA GLY A 150 -6.49 -9.28 -21.50
C GLY A 150 -7.19 -9.72 -20.21
N ARG A 151 -6.53 -10.53 -19.36
CA ARG A 151 -7.07 -11.03 -18.10
C ARG A 151 -6.12 -10.77 -16.92
N LEU A 152 -5.60 -9.53 -16.85
CA LEU A 152 -4.72 -9.05 -15.79
C LEU A 152 -5.55 -8.49 -14.63
N CYS A 153 -5.28 -8.96 -13.42
CA CYS A 153 -5.98 -8.56 -12.20
C CYS A 153 -5.01 -8.07 -11.12
N ALA A 154 -5.55 -7.37 -10.13
CA ALA A 154 -4.81 -6.99 -8.92
C ALA A 154 -5.66 -7.20 -7.67
N LEU A 155 -5.03 -7.69 -6.60
CA LEU A 155 -5.60 -7.75 -5.25
C LEU A 155 -4.63 -7.08 -4.29
N GLY A 156 -5.15 -6.28 -3.39
CA GLY A 156 -4.35 -5.68 -2.33
C GLY A 156 -5.02 -5.78 -0.98
N HIS A 157 -4.20 -5.76 0.08
CA HIS A 157 -4.64 -5.74 1.46
C HIS A 157 -4.24 -4.42 2.13
N SER A 158 -5.14 -3.80 2.89
CA SER A 158 -4.89 -2.58 3.68
C SER A 158 -4.35 -1.43 2.81
N VAL A 159 -3.13 -0.91 3.05
CA VAL A 159 -2.51 0.10 2.17
C VAL A 159 -2.29 -0.46 0.76
N GLY A 160 -2.01 -1.75 0.61
CA GLY A 160 -1.94 -2.42 -0.70
C GLY A 160 -3.28 -2.38 -1.43
N ALA A 161 -4.40 -2.50 -0.72
CA ALA A 161 -5.75 -2.36 -1.27
C ALA A 161 -6.01 -0.93 -1.77
N ALA A 162 -5.62 0.08 -0.99
CA ALA A 162 -5.70 1.48 -1.42
C ALA A 162 -4.80 1.75 -2.64
N ALA A 163 -3.62 1.12 -2.71
CA ALA A 163 -2.70 1.22 -3.84
C ALA A 163 -3.28 0.58 -5.11
N VAL A 164 -3.96 -0.56 -4.98
CA VAL A 164 -4.68 -1.20 -6.08
C VAL A 164 -5.76 -0.28 -6.64
N LEU A 165 -6.55 0.38 -5.79
CA LEU A 165 -7.57 1.34 -6.22
C LEU A 165 -6.94 2.57 -6.89
N LEU A 166 -5.81 3.07 -6.37
CA LEU A 166 -5.09 4.20 -6.96
C LEU A 166 -4.51 3.84 -8.33
N SER A 167 -3.84 2.71 -8.47
CA SER A 167 -3.29 2.20 -9.74
C SER A 167 -4.42 1.98 -10.75
N ALA A 168 -5.48 1.26 -10.38
CA ALA A 168 -6.62 0.96 -11.25
C ALA A 168 -7.36 2.22 -11.74
N SER A 169 -7.33 3.33 -10.97
CA SER A 169 -7.91 4.60 -11.40
C SER A 169 -7.14 5.29 -12.54
N ARG A 170 -5.90 4.84 -12.82
CA ARG A 170 -4.98 5.38 -13.83
C ARG A 170 -4.73 4.41 -14.99
N ARG A 171 -4.97 3.11 -14.76
CA ARG A 171 -4.76 2.03 -15.73
C ARG A 171 -6.07 1.63 -16.39
N HIS A 172 -5.97 1.18 -17.64
CA HIS A 172 -7.12 0.72 -18.45
C HIS A 172 -6.97 -0.74 -18.90
N ASP A 173 -5.88 -1.39 -18.49
CA ASP A 173 -5.54 -2.77 -18.87
C ASP A 173 -5.91 -3.80 -17.79
N LEU A 174 -6.43 -3.36 -16.63
CA LEU A 174 -6.90 -4.28 -15.59
C LEU A 174 -8.29 -4.82 -15.92
N HIS A 175 -8.42 -6.14 -15.85
CA HIS A 175 -9.68 -6.85 -16.05
C HIS A 175 -10.61 -6.75 -14.84
N ALA A 176 -10.07 -6.87 -13.64
CA ALA A 176 -10.77 -6.69 -12.37
C ALA A 176 -9.78 -6.40 -11.22
N VAL A 177 -10.29 -5.81 -10.15
CA VAL A 177 -9.50 -5.56 -8.93
C VAL A 177 -10.25 -5.98 -7.67
N VAL A 178 -9.49 -6.42 -6.66
CA VAL A 178 -9.98 -6.77 -5.33
C VAL A 178 -9.27 -5.91 -4.30
N SER A 179 -10.04 -5.22 -3.47
CA SER A 179 -9.56 -4.33 -2.42
C SER A 179 -10.01 -4.87 -1.06
N VAL A 180 -9.05 -5.38 -0.27
CA VAL A 180 -9.31 -6.05 1.01
C VAL A 180 -8.93 -5.10 2.14
N SER A 181 -9.87 -4.77 3.02
CA SER A 181 -9.66 -3.92 4.21
C SER A 181 -9.06 -2.54 3.89
N ALA A 182 -9.48 -1.91 2.78
CA ALA A 182 -9.00 -0.58 2.43
C ALA A 182 -9.65 0.51 3.29
N PHE A 183 -8.85 1.51 3.69
CA PHE A 183 -9.37 2.75 4.29
C PHE A 183 -10.01 3.64 3.23
N ALA A 184 -10.99 4.47 3.64
CA ALA A 184 -11.65 5.40 2.71
C ALA A 184 -10.77 6.61 2.37
N HIS A 185 -10.01 7.15 3.34
CA HIS A 185 -9.21 8.36 3.17
C HIS A 185 -7.95 8.34 4.05
N PRO A 186 -6.75 8.66 3.53
CA PRO A 186 -5.50 8.65 4.31
C PRO A 186 -5.53 9.55 5.54
N GLU A 187 -6.18 10.72 5.45
CA GLU A 187 -6.32 11.64 6.59
C GLU A 187 -7.08 11.01 7.75
N GLN A 188 -8.09 10.17 7.48
CA GLN A 188 -8.85 9.48 8.53
C GLN A 188 -7.96 8.48 9.28
N VAL A 189 -7.07 7.77 8.57
CA VAL A 189 -6.07 6.88 9.17
C VAL A 189 -5.15 7.69 10.09
N MET A 190 -4.63 8.82 9.63
CA MET A 190 -3.77 9.69 10.42
C MET A 190 -4.49 10.26 11.63
N ARG A 191 -5.75 10.67 11.50
CA ARG A 191 -6.57 11.15 12.63
C ARG A 191 -6.76 10.06 13.69
N ARG A 192 -7.09 8.82 13.28
CA ARG A 192 -7.21 7.68 14.20
C ARG A 192 -5.88 7.39 14.91
N TRP A 193 -4.78 7.39 14.16
CA TRP A 193 -3.45 7.16 14.70
C TRP A 193 -3.01 8.24 15.72
N LEU A 194 -3.29 9.51 15.47
CA LEU A 194 -3.03 10.61 16.39
C LEU A 194 -3.92 10.55 17.63
N ALA A 195 -5.22 10.25 17.43
CA ALA A 195 -6.18 10.12 18.53
C ALA A 195 -5.79 8.99 19.52
N ALA A 196 -5.35 7.84 19.00
CA ALA A 196 -4.85 6.72 19.81
C ALA A 196 -3.61 7.08 20.66
N ARG A 197 -2.89 8.15 20.30
CA ARG A 197 -1.74 8.70 21.04
C ARG A 197 -2.06 9.96 21.82
N HIS A 198 -3.33 10.31 21.94
CA HIS A 198 -3.82 11.51 22.62
C HIS A 198 -3.22 12.82 22.03
N VAL A 199 -2.85 12.82 20.75
CA VAL A 199 -2.34 14.00 20.05
C VAL A 199 -3.51 14.75 19.41
N PRO A 200 -3.75 16.04 19.77
CA PRO A 200 -4.79 16.83 19.15
C PRO A 200 -4.56 17.01 17.65
N TYR A 201 -5.60 16.79 16.85
CA TYR A 201 -5.46 16.98 15.41
C TYR A 201 -5.16 18.45 15.04
N TRP A 202 -5.84 19.39 15.67
CA TRP A 202 -5.59 20.82 15.42
C TRP A 202 -4.78 21.44 16.58
N PRO A 203 -3.71 22.20 16.29
CA PRO A 203 -3.12 22.48 14.96
C PRO A 203 -2.08 21.43 14.53
N LEU A 204 -1.53 20.65 15.46
CA LEU A 204 -0.35 19.81 15.26
C LEU A 204 -0.57 18.72 14.19
N GLY A 205 -1.63 17.95 14.31
CA GLY A 205 -1.94 16.89 13.35
C GLY A 205 -2.18 17.42 11.94
N TRP A 206 -2.76 18.61 11.82
CA TRP A 206 -2.93 19.29 10.53
C TRP A 206 -1.57 19.66 9.91
N VAL A 207 -0.65 20.21 10.67
CA VAL A 207 0.72 20.54 10.21
C VAL A 207 1.45 19.27 9.78
N VAL A 208 1.37 18.20 10.59
CA VAL A 208 1.97 16.90 10.25
C VAL A 208 1.41 16.36 8.93
N ASN A 209 0.10 16.39 8.73
CA ASN A 209 -0.51 15.92 7.50
C ASN A 209 -0.06 16.75 6.28
N ARG A 210 0.00 18.08 6.39
CA ARG A 210 0.53 18.94 5.31
C ARG A 210 1.97 18.64 4.97
N TYR A 211 2.78 18.37 6.00
CA TYR A 211 4.17 17.99 5.80
C TYR A 211 4.30 16.60 5.15
N VAL A 212 3.49 15.61 5.58
CA VAL A 212 3.47 14.28 4.95
C VAL A 212 3.06 14.39 3.48
N GLU A 213 2.02 15.15 3.14
CA GLU A 213 1.63 15.38 1.74
C GLU A 213 2.76 16.01 0.92
N HIS A 214 3.52 16.95 1.50
CA HIS A 214 4.70 17.52 0.84
C HIS A 214 5.78 16.46 0.58
N VAL A 215 6.07 15.60 1.57
CA VAL A 215 7.08 14.53 1.45
C VAL A 215 6.70 13.49 0.41
N ILE A 216 5.43 13.05 0.41
CA ILE A 216 4.97 12.02 -0.54
C ILE A 216 4.66 12.59 -1.94
N GLY A 217 4.70 13.92 -2.11
CA GLY A 217 4.44 14.60 -3.37
C GLY A 217 2.99 14.51 -3.85
N ALA A 218 2.03 14.24 -2.97
CA ALA A 218 0.63 14.10 -3.32
C ALA A 218 -0.29 14.59 -2.19
N ARG A 219 -1.43 15.18 -2.55
CA ARG A 219 -2.47 15.50 -1.57
C ARG A 219 -3.26 14.25 -1.22
N PHE A 220 -3.61 14.09 0.05
CA PHE A 220 -4.42 12.96 0.50
C PHE A 220 -5.76 12.88 -0.24
N SER A 221 -6.39 14.03 -0.54
CA SER A 221 -7.62 14.11 -1.32
C SER A 221 -7.51 13.50 -2.72
N ASP A 222 -6.34 13.61 -3.36
CA ASP A 222 -6.14 13.21 -4.75
C ASP A 222 -5.89 11.70 -4.87
N ILE A 223 -5.31 11.10 -3.83
CA ILE A 223 -4.94 9.68 -3.77
C ILE A 223 -5.88 8.86 -2.90
N ALA A 224 -6.86 9.48 -2.25
CA ALA A 224 -7.82 8.79 -1.39
C ALA A 224 -8.62 7.75 -2.17
N PRO A 225 -8.79 6.51 -1.64
CA PRO A 225 -9.64 5.50 -2.26
C PRO A 225 -11.06 5.99 -2.61
N MET A 226 -11.68 6.80 -1.76
CA MET A 226 -13.00 7.39 -2.05
C MET A 226 -13.01 8.33 -3.27
N THR A 227 -11.87 8.92 -3.62
CA THR A 227 -11.71 9.80 -4.78
C THR A 227 -11.29 9.02 -6.03
N THR A 228 -10.53 7.94 -5.88
CA THR A 228 -10.00 7.15 -6.99
C THR A 228 -10.98 6.08 -7.47
N LEU A 229 -11.73 5.45 -6.56
CA LEU A 229 -12.71 4.40 -6.86
C LEU A 229 -13.72 4.79 -7.97
N PRO A 230 -14.30 6.00 -8.00
CA PRO A 230 -15.23 6.40 -9.07
C PRO A 230 -14.63 6.42 -10.48
N ARG A 231 -13.31 6.45 -10.61
CA ARG A 231 -12.56 6.55 -11.88
C ARG A 231 -12.14 5.19 -12.44
N ILE A 232 -12.34 4.10 -11.68
CA ILE A 232 -11.88 2.76 -12.07
C ILE A 232 -12.81 2.20 -13.16
N PRO A 233 -12.29 1.84 -14.34
CA PRO A 233 -13.12 1.39 -15.46
C PRO A 233 -13.52 -0.10 -15.38
N CYS A 234 -12.84 -0.91 -14.58
CA CYS A 234 -13.07 -2.36 -14.46
C CYS A 234 -13.95 -2.70 -13.23
N PRO A 235 -14.43 -3.94 -13.11
CA PRO A 235 -15.09 -4.45 -11.92
C PRO A 235 -14.21 -4.36 -10.67
N VAL A 236 -14.79 -3.95 -9.53
CA VAL A 236 -14.12 -3.83 -8.23
C VAL A 236 -14.88 -4.64 -7.20
N LEU A 237 -14.18 -5.51 -6.47
CA LEU A 237 -14.66 -6.15 -5.26
C LEU A 237 -14.02 -5.45 -4.05
N LEU A 238 -14.84 -4.84 -3.21
CA LEU A 238 -14.46 -4.38 -1.87
C LEU A 238 -14.79 -5.50 -0.89
N LEU A 239 -13.78 -6.04 -0.21
CA LEU A 239 -13.91 -7.07 0.81
C LEU A 239 -13.46 -6.50 2.15
N HIS A 240 -14.26 -6.68 3.23
CA HIS A 240 -13.96 -6.09 4.53
C HIS A 240 -14.48 -6.93 5.69
N GLY A 241 -13.62 -7.11 6.71
CA GLY A 241 -14.00 -7.75 7.97
C GLY A 241 -14.90 -6.86 8.82
N ARG A 242 -16.01 -7.41 9.34
CA ARG A 242 -16.92 -6.65 10.22
C ARG A 242 -16.28 -6.28 11.56
N GLN A 243 -15.32 -7.07 12.01
CA GLN A 243 -14.58 -6.90 13.27
C GLN A 243 -13.19 -6.28 13.06
N ASP A 244 -12.95 -5.63 11.90
CA ASP A 244 -11.70 -4.94 11.62
C ASP A 244 -11.52 -3.74 12.59
N ASP A 245 -10.55 -3.85 13.47
CA ASP A 245 -10.24 -2.87 14.52
C ASP A 245 -9.22 -1.82 14.08
N MET A 246 -8.47 -2.07 12.99
CA MET A 246 -7.51 -1.14 12.41
C MET A 246 -8.16 -0.19 11.41
N VAL A 247 -8.95 -0.75 10.49
CA VAL A 247 -9.71 -0.02 9.49
C VAL A 247 -11.19 -0.38 9.65
N PRO A 248 -12.00 0.46 10.30
CA PRO A 248 -13.41 0.14 10.55
C PRO A 248 -14.18 -0.17 9.26
N VAL A 249 -15.09 -1.14 9.31
CA VAL A 249 -15.95 -1.51 8.17
C VAL A 249 -16.76 -0.35 7.60
N SER A 250 -16.93 0.72 8.38
CA SER A 250 -17.53 1.98 7.92
C SER A 250 -16.75 2.63 6.78
N ASP A 251 -15.42 2.40 6.69
CA ASP A 251 -14.60 2.89 5.58
C ASP A 251 -15.01 2.19 4.28
N ALA A 252 -15.20 0.87 4.29
CA ALA A 252 -15.67 0.12 3.11
C ALA A 252 -17.08 0.54 2.67
N ARG A 253 -17.99 0.77 3.64
CA ARG A 253 -19.34 1.29 3.37
C ARG A 253 -19.28 2.69 2.77
N GLN A 254 -18.38 3.55 3.25
CA GLN A 254 -18.14 4.87 2.69
C GLN A 254 -17.61 4.77 1.25
N LEU A 255 -16.67 3.89 0.97
CA LEU A 255 -16.17 3.62 -0.40
C LEU A 255 -17.33 3.18 -1.31
N TRP A 256 -18.13 2.23 -0.88
CA TRP A 256 -19.26 1.74 -1.66
C TRP A 256 -20.31 2.83 -1.95
N GLN A 257 -20.55 3.75 -1.00
CA GLN A 257 -21.44 4.91 -1.21
C GLN A 257 -20.89 5.88 -2.25
N HIS A 258 -19.57 6.00 -2.39
CA HIS A 258 -18.90 6.89 -3.37
C HIS A 258 -18.69 6.23 -4.74
N ARG A 259 -19.16 4.98 -4.96
CA ARG A 259 -19.02 4.34 -6.27
C ARG A 259 -19.77 5.11 -7.37
N ALA A 260 -19.15 5.21 -8.55
CA ALA A 260 -19.78 5.89 -9.70
C ALA A 260 -20.62 4.94 -10.56
N HIS A 261 -20.45 3.61 -10.43
CA HIS A 261 -21.09 2.63 -11.30
C HIS A 261 -21.41 1.32 -10.56
N ALA A 262 -22.30 0.50 -11.18
CA ALA A 262 -22.78 -0.76 -10.61
C ALA A 262 -21.75 -1.90 -10.58
N ARG A 263 -20.55 -1.70 -11.14
CA ARG A 263 -19.49 -2.74 -11.17
C ARG A 263 -18.66 -2.80 -9.87
N VAL A 264 -19.03 -2.04 -8.84
CA VAL A 264 -18.43 -2.10 -7.52
C VAL A 264 -19.33 -2.90 -6.61
N THR A 265 -18.82 -4.02 -6.11
CA THR A 265 -19.49 -4.89 -5.15
C THR A 265 -18.81 -4.74 -3.79
N LEU A 266 -19.60 -4.64 -2.71
CA LEU A 266 -19.12 -4.71 -1.33
C LEU A 266 -19.52 -6.06 -0.75
N LEU A 267 -18.53 -6.77 -0.20
CA LEU A 267 -18.72 -7.99 0.59
C LEU A 267 -18.16 -7.77 1.99
N GLU A 268 -19.05 -7.82 2.99
CA GLU A 268 -18.68 -7.77 4.40
C GLU A 268 -18.68 -9.21 4.94
N CYS A 269 -17.54 -9.65 5.46
CA CYS A 269 -17.36 -10.97 6.06
C CYS A 269 -17.18 -10.84 7.57
N ASP A 270 -17.40 -11.92 8.29
CA ASP A 270 -16.93 -12.02 9.66
C ASP A 270 -15.41 -12.18 9.65
N GLY A 271 -14.72 -11.50 10.56
CA GLY A 271 -13.26 -11.47 10.60
C GLY A 271 -12.68 -10.11 10.96
N SER A 272 -11.39 -10.12 11.23
CA SER A 272 -10.57 -8.98 11.64
C SER A 272 -9.87 -8.30 10.46
N HIS A 273 -8.87 -7.44 10.75
CA HIS A 273 -8.03 -6.81 9.71
C HIS A 273 -7.16 -7.83 8.96
N GLU A 274 -6.65 -8.84 9.66
CA GLU A 274 -5.65 -9.78 9.15
C GLU A 274 -6.22 -11.09 8.63
N GLY A 275 -7.52 -11.36 8.83
CA GLY A 275 -8.14 -12.61 8.40
C GLY A 275 -9.66 -12.59 8.44
N PHE A 276 -10.24 -13.45 7.64
CA PHE A 276 -11.67 -13.67 7.58
C PHE A 276 -12.00 -15.07 8.08
N ASP A 277 -13.07 -15.17 8.88
CA ASP A 277 -13.63 -16.45 9.29
C ASP A 277 -14.41 -17.07 8.11
N ASP A 278 -14.35 -18.38 7.98
CA ASP A 278 -15.02 -19.16 6.90
C ASP A 278 -16.56 -19.12 7.01
#